data_d42c015ee164b95e75e8ef2d81cf1a7c
#
_entry.id   d42c015ee164b95e75e8ef2d81cf1a7c
#
_cell.length_a   1.000
_cell.length_b   1.000
_cell.length_c   1.000
_cell.angle_alpha   90.00
_cell.angle_beta   90.00
_cell.angle_gamma   90.00
#
_symmetry.space_group_name_H-M   'P 1'
#
loop_
_entity.id
_entity.type
_entity.pdbx_description
1 polymer ?
#
loop_
_entity_poly.entity_id
_entity_poly.type
_entity_poly.pdbx_seq_one_letter_code
_entity_poly.pdbx_strand_id
1 'polypeptide(L)'
;VSKKLGEFEELFNGEILGGDKIIRDLSKGNQKKVGIAAALLFDPKVLVLDEPFANLDPSTQIRLKDLLKRLKTDRGVTMLISSHDLQHVTEVCERIVLLEKGHIINDIKTSSQTLAELEEYFSKVGQTV
;
A
#
# COMPACT_ATOMS: atom_id res chain seq x y z
N VAL A 1 0.82 -23.08 -5.72
CA VAL A 1 1.75 -22.10 -5.14
C VAL A 1 2.64 -21.51 -6.22
N SER A 2 3.38 -22.31 -7.01
CA SER A 2 4.32 -21.80 -8.04
C SER A 2 3.68 -20.88 -9.09
N LYS A 3 2.48 -21.18 -9.59
CA LYS A 3 1.79 -20.35 -10.58
C LYS A 3 1.41 -18.98 -10.01
N LYS A 4 0.93 -18.92 -8.77
CA LYS A 4 0.60 -17.67 -8.10
C LYS A 4 1.85 -16.84 -7.78
N LEU A 5 2.93 -17.48 -7.37
CA LEU A 5 4.21 -16.80 -7.19
C LEU A 5 4.71 -16.14 -8.47
N GLY A 6 4.54 -16.82 -9.63
CA GLY A 6 4.89 -16.26 -10.94
C GLY A 6 4.13 -14.97 -11.29
N GLU A 7 2.85 -14.85 -10.90
CA GLU A 7 2.07 -13.62 -11.09
C GLU A 7 2.67 -12.42 -10.28
N PHE A 8 3.24 -12.70 -9.11
CA PHE A 8 3.88 -11.67 -8.28
C PHE A 8 5.31 -11.36 -8.69
N GLU A 9 6.02 -12.31 -9.30
CA GLU A 9 7.38 -12.11 -9.83
C GLU A 9 7.42 -11.02 -10.88
N GLU A 10 6.48 -11.09 -11.84
CA GLU A 10 6.33 -10.08 -12.89
C GLU A 10 6.02 -8.70 -12.29
N LEU A 11 5.21 -8.66 -11.24
CA LEU A 11 4.88 -7.45 -10.51
C LEU A 11 6.11 -6.80 -9.85
N PHE A 12 7.01 -7.61 -9.32
CA PHE A 12 8.18 -7.16 -8.58
C PHE A 12 9.51 -7.25 -9.37
N ASN A 13 9.44 -7.27 -10.69
CA ASN A 13 10.62 -7.27 -11.60
C ASN A 13 11.54 -8.49 -11.49
N GLY A 14 11.05 -9.65 -11.14
CA GLY A 14 11.90 -10.83 -11.01
C GLY A 14 12.91 -10.79 -9.86
N GLU A 15 12.73 -9.90 -8.87
CA GLU A 15 13.69 -9.70 -7.78
C GLU A 15 13.46 -10.60 -6.57
N ILE A 16 12.35 -11.34 -6.53
CA ILE A 16 11.91 -12.11 -5.35
C ILE A 16 12.22 -13.59 -5.46
N LEU A 17 11.97 -14.20 -6.62
CA LEU A 17 12.15 -15.64 -6.84
C LEU A 17 13.51 -15.94 -7.46
N GLY A 18 14.09 -17.08 -7.10
CA GLY A 18 15.32 -17.61 -7.73
C GLY A 18 16.63 -17.16 -7.08
N GLY A 19 16.57 -16.45 -5.95
CA GLY A 19 17.76 -16.12 -5.16
C GLY A 19 17.96 -17.08 -3.98
N ASP A 20 19.21 -17.44 -3.70
CA ASP A 20 19.59 -18.27 -2.53
C ASP A 20 19.64 -17.45 -1.22
N LYS A 21 19.19 -16.19 -1.24
CA LYS A 21 19.24 -15.31 -0.07
C LYS A 21 18.08 -15.61 0.90
N ILE A 22 18.39 -15.63 2.16
CA ILE A 22 17.40 -15.67 3.24
C ILE A 22 16.67 -14.32 3.25
N ILE A 23 15.37 -14.30 3.52
CA ILE A 23 14.54 -13.06 3.53
C ILE A 23 15.18 -11.96 4.38
N ARG A 24 15.77 -12.31 5.51
CA ARG A 24 16.46 -11.38 6.43
C ARG A 24 17.59 -10.60 5.76
N ASP A 25 18.24 -11.19 4.76
CA ASP A 25 19.40 -10.62 4.08
C ASP A 25 19.03 -9.80 2.83
N LEU A 26 17.73 -9.71 2.55
CA LEU A 26 17.19 -8.86 1.48
C LEU A 26 17.15 -7.39 1.92
N SER A 27 17.13 -6.48 0.93
CA SER A 27 16.83 -5.07 1.19
C SER A 27 15.45 -4.90 1.84
N LYS A 28 15.23 -3.83 2.59
CA LYS A 28 13.92 -3.54 3.21
C LYS A 28 12.78 -3.51 2.18
N GLY A 29 13.04 -2.98 0.98
CA GLY A 29 12.08 -2.98 -0.11
C GLY A 29 11.74 -4.40 -0.57
N ASN A 30 12.73 -5.25 -0.76
CA ASN A 30 12.52 -6.64 -1.19
C ASN A 30 11.88 -7.49 -0.08
N GLN A 31 12.22 -7.29 1.19
CA GLN A 31 11.49 -7.91 2.31
C GLN A 31 10.01 -7.55 2.28
N LYS A 32 9.67 -6.28 2.00
CA LYS A 32 8.30 -5.82 1.88
C LYS A 32 7.58 -6.46 0.69
N LYS A 33 8.23 -6.56 -0.47
CA LYS A 33 7.69 -7.26 -1.65
C LYS A 33 7.34 -8.71 -1.31
N VAL A 34 8.23 -9.43 -0.63
CA VAL A 34 7.99 -10.80 -0.17
C VAL A 34 6.79 -10.87 0.79
N GLY A 35 6.70 -9.96 1.76
CA GLY A 35 5.58 -9.90 2.69
C GLY A 35 4.23 -9.68 2.00
N ILE A 36 4.17 -8.78 1.03
CA ILE A 36 2.96 -8.52 0.24
C ILE A 36 2.59 -9.76 -0.59
N ALA A 37 3.56 -10.37 -1.28
CA ALA A 37 3.32 -11.60 -2.04
C ALA A 37 2.81 -12.73 -1.15
N ALA A 38 3.40 -12.92 0.02
CA ALA A 38 2.98 -13.93 0.99
C ALA A 38 1.54 -13.70 1.48
N ALA A 39 1.16 -12.47 1.77
CA ALA A 39 -0.20 -12.12 2.18
C ALA A 39 -1.24 -12.42 1.09
N LEU A 40 -0.86 -12.35 -0.18
CA LEU A 40 -1.74 -12.57 -1.33
C LEU A 40 -1.82 -14.03 -1.80
N LEU A 41 -0.93 -14.91 -1.33
CA LEU A 41 -0.88 -16.32 -1.77
C LEU A 41 -2.18 -17.09 -1.53
N PHE A 42 -2.92 -16.76 -0.49
CA PHE A 42 -4.12 -17.47 -0.06
C PHE A 42 -5.45 -16.82 -0.50
N ASP A 43 -5.41 -15.93 -1.48
CA ASP A 43 -6.58 -15.20 -1.98
C ASP A 43 -7.44 -14.59 -0.86
N PRO A 44 -6.86 -13.68 -0.06
CA PRO A 44 -7.56 -13.12 1.09
C PRO A 44 -8.79 -12.30 0.63
N LYS A 45 -9.86 -12.35 1.41
CA LYS A 45 -11.01 -11.46 1.25
C LYS A 45 -10.80 -10.11 1.93
N VAL A 46 -9.95 -10.10 2.96
CA VAL A 46 -9.54 -8.90 3.71
C VAL A 46 -8.03 -8.85 3.74
N LEU A 47 -7.46 -7.72 3.39
CA LEU A 47 -6.03 -7.46 3.36
C LEU A 47 -5.70 -6.25 4.22
N VAL A 48 -4.80 -6.40 5.18
CA VAL A 48 -4.30 -5.31 6.01
C VAL A 48 -2.86 -5.03 5.64
N LEU A 49 -2.57 -3.79 5.26
CA LEU A 49 -1.26 -3.34 4.82
C LEU A 49 -0.80 -2.14 5.65
N ASP A 50 0.33 -2.30 6.32
CA ASP A 50 0.96 -1.24 7.10
C ASP A 50 2.11 -0.62 6.29
N GLU A 51 1.96 0.68 5.95
CA GLU A 51 2.92 1.46 5.15
C GLU A 51 3.42 0.71 3.89
N PRO A 52 2.52 0.20 3.02
CA PRO A 52 2.92 -0.69 1.93
C PRO A 52 3.82 -0.04 0.88
N PHE A 53 3.77 1.28 0.72
CA PHE A 53 4.55 2.02 -0.27
C PHE A 53 5.92 2.46 0.23
N ALA A 54 6.15 2.45 1.53
CA ALA A 54 7.42 2.88 2.12
C ALA A 54 8.58 1.95 1.72
N ASN A 55 9.75 2.54 1.45
CA ASN A 55 10.98 1.85 1.04
C ASN A 55 10.89 1.09 -0.30
N LEU A 56 9.92 1.40 -1.14
CA LEU A 56 9.81 0.91 -2.50
C LEU A 56 10.28 2.00 -3.48
N ASP A 57 10.92 1.59 -4.56
CA ASP A 57 11.24 2.47 -5.67
C ASP A 57 9.95 2.94 -6.39
N PRO A 58 9.98 4.10 -7.10
CA PRO A 58 8.78 4.65 -7.73
C PRO A 58 8.10 3.68 -8.70
N SER A 59 8.84 2.88 -9.45
CA SER A 59 8.27 1.94 -10.41
C SER A 59 7.51 0.81 -9.71
N THR A 60 8.03 0.32 -8.59
CA THR A 60 7.37 -0.68 -7.75
C THR A 60 6.13 -0.10 -7.05
N GLN A 61 6.18 1.17 -6.60
CA GLN A 61 5.01 1.84 -6.02
C GLN A 61 3.84 1.92 -7.02
N ILE A 62 4.12 2.27 -8.28
CA ILE A 62 3.11 2.31 -9.33
C ILE A 62 2.48 0.92 -9.55
N ARG A 63 3.31 -0.11 -9.69
CA ARG A 63 2.83 -1.49 -9.87
C ARG A 63 2.02 -1.98 -8.68
N LEU A 64 2.43 -1.64 -7.46
CA LEU A 64 1.67 -1.98 -6.27
C LEU A 64 0.30 -1.30 -6.25
N LYS A 65 0.21 -0.01 -6.60
CA LYS A 65 -1.08 0.69 -6.73
C LYS A 65 -2.00 0.01 -7.73
N ASP A 66 -1.47 -0.37 -8.90
CA ASP A 66 -2.25 -1.06 -9.93
C ASP A 66 -2.70 -2.44 -9.47
N LEU A 67 -1.86 -3.17 -8.74
CA LEU A 67 -2.25 -4.44 -8.13
C LEU A 67 -3.40 -4.25 -7.14
N LEU A 68 -3.28 -3.31 -6.20
CA LEU A 68 -4.31 -3.07 -5.19
C LEU A 68 -5.64 -2.68 -5.82
N LYS A 69 -5.62 -1.83 -6.84
CA LYS A 69 -6.82 -1.49 -7.62
C LYS A 69 -7.45 -2.71 -8.27
N ARG A 70 -6.66 -3.56 -8.93
CA ARG A 70 -7.15 -4.80 -9.55
C ARG A 70 -7.69 -5.81 -8.53
N LEU A 71 -7.04 -5.99 -7.40
CA LEU A 71 -7.52 -6.87 -6.33
C LEU A 71 -8.91 -6.45 -5.84
N LYS A 72 -9.15 -5.15 -5.76
CA LYS A 72 -10.44 -4.61 -5.40
C LYS A 72 -11.48 -4.83 -6.50
N THR A 73 -11.18 -4.42 -7.74
CA THR A 73 -12.15 -4.47 -8.85
C THR A 73 -12.46 -5.88 -9.30
N ASP A 74 -11.44 -6.72 -9.44
CA ASP A 74 -11.58 -8.04 -10.06
C ASP A 74 -11.90 -9.14 -9.05
N ARG A 75 -11.46 -8.97 -7.80
CA ARG A 75 -11.61 -10.00 -6.74
C ARG A 75 -12.44 -9.54 -5.55
N GLY A 76 -12.86 -8.28 -5.49
CA GLY A 76 -13.66 -7.73 -4.38
C GLY A 76 -12.96 -7.75 -3.03
N VAL A 77 -11.63 -7.64 -3.00
CA VAL A 77 -10.84 -7.66 -1.75
C VAL A 77 -11.09 -6.37 -0.98
N THR A 78 -11.46 -6.49 0.27
CA THR A 78 -11.53 -5.35 1.21
C THR A 78 -10.13 -5.06 1.75
N MET A 79 -9.69 -3.81 1.70
CA MET A 79 -8.35 -3.45 2.13
C MET A 79 -8.37 -2.38 3.20
N LEU A 80 -7.54 -2.56 4.23
CA LEU A 80 -7.19 -1.54 5.22
C LEU A 80 -5.71 -1.19 5.03
N ILE A 81 -5.43 0.07 4.70
CA ILE A 81 -4.07 0.53 4.37
C ILE A 81 -3.72 1.67 5.32
N SER A 82 -2.63 1.53 6.08
CA SER A 82 -2.03 2.65 6.80
C SER A 82 -0.99 3.33 5.91
N SER A 83 -0.93 4.64 5.93
CA SER A 83 0.14 5.41 5.30
C SER A 83 0.18 6.84 5.82
N HIS A 84 1.36 7.44 5.82
CA HIS A 84 1.56 8.87 6.04
C HIS A 84 1.72 9.65 4.72
N ASP A 85 1.73 8.97 3.59
CA ASP A 85 1.81 9.58 2.26
C ASP A 85 0.40 9.82 1.71
N LEU A 86 0.01 11.09 1.68
CA LEU A 86 -1.32 11.53 1.27
C LEU A 86 -1.61 11.21 -0.19
N GLN A 87 -0.61 11.34 -1.06
CA GLN A 87 -0.78 11.08 -2.48
C GLN A 87 -1.12 9.61 -2.74
N HIS A 88 -0.38 8.68 -2.11
CA HIS A 88 -0.66 7.26 -2.30
C HIS A 88 -2.05 6.85 -1.83
N VAL A 89 -2.48 7.32 -0.65
CA VAL A 89 -3.80 6.94 -0.11
C VAL A 89 -4.95 7.54 -0.91
N THR A 90 -4.83 8.78 -1.38
CA THR A 90 -5.89 9.41 -2.20
C THR A 90 -6.03 8.76 -3.58
N GLU A 91 -4.97 8.18 -4.13
CA GLU A 91 -5.00 7.49 -5.41
C GLU A 91 -5.58 6.06 -5.33
N VAL A 92 -5.49 5.40 -4.17
CA VAL A 92 -5.83 3.97 -4.02
C VAL A 92 -7.09 3.75 -3.18
N CYS A 93 -7.30 4.58 -2.13
CA CYS A 93 -8.37 4.38 -1.15
C CYS A 93 -9.64 5.15 -1.55
N GLU A 94 -10.81 4.54 -1.36
CA GLU A 94 -12.11 5.20 -1.55
C GLU A 94 -12.59 5.94 -0.32
N ARG A 95 -12.03 5.63 0.83
CA ARG A 95 -12.35 6.22 2.12
C ARG A 95 -11.07 6.39 2.91
N ILE A 96 -10.91 7.55 3.53
CA ILE A 96 -9.74 7.91 4.32
C ILE A 96 -10.20 8.28 5.72
N VAL A 97 -9.58 7.67 6.73
CA VAL A 97 -9.80 7.96 8.14
C VAL A 97 -8.54 8.62 8.68
N LEU A 98 -8.66 9.86 9.14
CA LEU A 98 -7.57 10.59 9.77
C LEU A 98 -7.49 10.27 11.25
N LEU A 99 -6.29 9.88 11.69
CA LEU A 99 -5.98 9.60 13.09
C LEU A 99 -5.00 10.64 13.63
N GLU A 100 -5.33 11.23 14.75
CA GLU A 100 -4.41 12.10 15.50
C GLU A 100 -4.47 11.77 16.99
N LYS A 101 -3.30 11.52 17.60
CA LYS A 101 -3.17 11.21 19.04
C LYS A 101 -4.13 10.10 19.53
N GLY A 102 -4.37 9.09 18.68
CA GLY A 102 -5.26 7.97 18.99
C GLY A 102 -6.75 8.22 18.78
N HIS A 103 -7.12 9.39 18.25
CA HIS A 103 -8.51 9.73 17.97
C HIS A 103 -8.77 9.85 16.46
N ILE A 104 -9.96 9.43 16.03
CA ILE A 104 -10.45 9.71 14.68
C ILE A 104 -10.89 11.17 14.64
N ILE A 105 -10.22 11.97 13.82
CA ILE A 105 -10.53 13.39 13.65
C ILE A 105 -11.31 13.68 12.38
N ASN A 106 -11.22 12.81 11.37
CA ASN A 106 -12.01 12.91 10.17
C ASN A 106 -12.20 11.54 9.51
N ASP A 107 -13.29 11.39 8.78
CA ASP A 107 -13.67 10.19 8.04
C ASP A 107 -14.33 10.63 6.73
N ILE A 108 -13.59 10.56 5.63
CA ILE A 108 -13.96 11.15 4.34
C ILE A 108 -13.98 10.14 3.22
N LYS A 109 -14.92 10.29 2.31
CA LYS A 109 -14.93 9.59 1.03
C LYS A 109 -13.99 10.30 0.05
N THR A 110 -13.10 9.56 -0.58
CA THR A 110 -12.10 10.13 -1.49
C THR A 110 -12.76 10.71 -2.75
N SER A 111 -12.31 11.90 -3.11
CA SER A 111 -12.69 12.64 -4.33
C SER A 111 -11.45 13.24 -4.99
N SER A 112 -11.60 13.89 -6.12
CA SER A 112 -10.52 14.61 -6.79
C SER A 112 -9.95 15.80 -5.99
N GLN A 113 -10.68 16.27 -4.98
CA GLN A 113 -10.28 17.41 -4.13
C GLN A 113 -9.64 16.97 -2.80
N THR A 114 -9.76 15.68 -2.45
CA THR A 114 -9.36 15.17 -1.13
C THR A 114 -7.88 15.40 -0.82
N LEU A 115 -6.99 15.25 -1.81
CA LEU A 115 -5.56 15.48 -1.60
C LEU A 115 -5.30 16.93 -1.17
N ALA A 116 -5.86 17.91 -1.89
CA ALA A 116 -5.69 19.33 -1.56
C ALA A 116 -6.27 19.68 -0.19
N GLU A 117 -7.42 19.12 0.17
CA GLU A 117 -8.05 19.32 1.47
C GLU A 117 -7.18 18.76 2.62
N LEU A 118 -6.57 17.60 2.43
CA LEU A 118 -5.67 16.99 3.40
C LEU A 118 -4.36 17.78 3.53
N GLU A 119 -3.77 18.21 2.42
CA GLU A 119 -2.56 19.04 2.43
C GLU A 119 -2.81 20.38 3.14
N GLU A 120 -3.95 21.02 2.90
CA GLU A 120 -4.35 22.24 3.60
C GLU A 120 -4.53 22.00 5.11
N TYR A 121 -5.18 20.91 5.49
CA TYR A 121 -5.36 20.55 6.89
C TYR A 121 -4.00 20.40 7.62
N PHE A 122 -3.09 19.61 7.06
CA PHE A 122 -1.80 19.35 7.68
C PHE A 122 -0.87 20.57 7.67
N SER A 123 -0.98 21.45 6.67
CA SER A 123 -0.23 22.70 6.65
C SER A 123 -0.63 23.66 7.80
N LYS A 124 -1.91 23.69 8.16
CA LYS A 124 -2.42 24.49 9.28
C LYS A 124 -2.03 23.90 10.64
N VAL A 125 -2.09 22.58 10.79
CA VAL A 125 -1.68 21.91 12.03
C VAL A 125 -0.19 22.09 12.31
N GLY A 126 0.67 22.06 11.28
CA GLY A 126 2.11 22.28 11.41
C GLY A 126 2.51 23.72 11.81
N GLN A 127 1.61 24.68 11.69
CA GLN A 127 1.87 26.09 12.09
C GLN A 127 1.48 26.41 13.53
N THR A 128 0.89 25.47 14.25
CA THR A 128 0.37 25.67 15.62
C THR A 128 1.32 25.14 16.72
N VAL A 129 2.58 24.88 16.34
CA VAL A 129 3.64 24.45 17.28
C VAL A 129 4.65 25.58 17.49
#